data_06e0e8a232b97fa19fb2ed82db8a86c4
#
_entry.id   06e0e8a232b97fa19fb2ed82db8a86c4
#
_cell.length_a   1.000
_cell.length_b   1.000
_cell.length_c   1.000
_cell.angle_alpha   90.00
_cell.angle_beta   90.00
_cell.angle_gamma   90.00
#
_symmetry.space_group_name_H-M   'P 1'
#
loop_
_entity.id
_entity.type
_entity.pdbx_description
1 polymer ?
#
loop_
_entity_poly.entity_id
_entity_poly.type
_entity_poly.pdbx_seq_one_letter_code
_entity_poly.pdbx_strand_id
1 'polypeptide(L)'
;MAPVKLHYFAGRGRSQQSRWMLAASSIVFTNVCLTTREEFVALCESGKLTYQQLPMLEDGERCISQSMAIVRHAARAGALYGTTDEEAARVDEVLDGISDARGPIVSYPFMDAAEACGRLQQSIERFFPCFERVIERNGAPPFAVGASLTAADVLLAELVDSTIEALSAATFGPPAVDAALGPYPKLRALHSHVLGLPQIQAFRVSTNWMPFPEGQVGRDYVMNVRTVLSRV
;
A
#
# COMPACT_ATOMS: atom_id res chain seq x y z
N MET A 1 25.13 5.13 -7.03
CA MET A 1 24.34 5.21 -5.77
C MET A 1 24.10 3.79 -5.27
N ALA A 2 24.14 3.58 -3.94
CA ALA A 2 23.78 2.29 -3.38
C ALA A 2 22.30 1.97 -3.74
N PRO A 3 21.94 0.71 -3.99
CA PRO A 3 20.57 0.35 -4.31
C PRO A 3 19.65 0.61 -3.10
N VAL A 4 18.48 1.17 -3.36
CA VAL A 4 17.44 1.36 -2.34
C VAL A 4 16.92 0.00 -1.89
N LYS A 5 16.82 -0.23 -0.57
CA LYS A 5 16.34 -1.48 0.02
C LYS A 5 15.09 -1.23 0.86
N LEU A 6 14.09 -2.06 0.68
CA LEU A 6 12.87 -2.03 1.47
C LEU A 6 12.81 -3.28 2.34
N HIS A 7 13.05 -3.10 3.64
CA HIS A 7 13.06 -4.19 4.63
C HIS A 7 11.66 -4.42 5.17
N TYR A 8 11.18 -5.66 5.06
CA TYR A 8 9.89 -6.08 5.57
C TYR A 8 9.81 -7.60 5.76
N PHE A 9 8.68 -8.11 6.22
CA PHE A 9 8.35 -9.53 6.20
C PHE A 9 8.14 -10.04 4.76
N ALA A 10 8.14 -11.36 4.58
CA ALA A 10 7.94 -12.00 3.28
C ALA A 10 6.47 -11.93 2.82
N GLY A 11 5.96 -10.72 2.56
CA GLY A 11 4.59 -10.48 2.11
C GLY A 11 4.23 -9.00 1.95
N ARG A 12 2.96 -8.72 1.68
CA ARG A 12 2.46 -7.37 1.39
C ARG A 12 2.40 -6.47 2.62
N GLY A 13 1.49 -6.75 3.53
CA GLY A 13 1.20 -6.01 4.74
C GLY A 13 1.28 -4.49 4.57
N ARG A 14 1.88 -3.80 5.53
CA ARG A 14 2.08 -2.34 5.49
C ARG A 14 3.10 -1.87 4.46
N SER A 15 3.92 -2.78 3.92
CA SER A 15 4.96 -2.43 2.95
C SER A 15 4.42 -2.30 1.51
N GLN A 16 3.23 -2.78 1.21
CA GLN A 16 2.68 -2.76 -0.14
C GLN A 16 2.53 -1.33 -0.68
N GLN A 17 2.05 -0.41 0.14
CA GLN A 17 1.94 1.01 -0.20
C GLN A 17 3.31 1.61 -0.57
N SER A 18 4.34 1.27 0.19
CA SER A 18 5.71 1.72 -0.08
C SER A 18 6.22 1.18 -1.42
N ARG A 19 5.93 -0.10 -1.74
CA ARG A 19 6.32 -0.70 -3.04
C ARG A 19 5.66 0.00 -4.21
N TRP A 20 4.34 0.24 -4.13
CA TRP A 20 3.62 0.96 -5.18
C TRP A 20 4.16 2.37 -5.37
N MET A 21 4.44 3.08 -4.28
CA MET A 21 4.94 4.44 -4.35
C MET A 21 6.37 4.51 -4.92
N LEU A 22 7.26 3.61 -4.50
CA LEU A 22 8.60 3.50 -5.07
C LEU A 22 8.54 3.22 -6.58
N ALA A 23 7.68 2.31 -7.01
CA ALA A 23 7.48 1.99 -8.42
C ALA A 23 6.93 3.20 -9.20
N ALA A 24 5.87 3.85 -8.70
CA ALA A 24 5.26 5.03 -9.33
C ALA A 24 6.26 6.19 -9.46
N SER A 25 7.16 6.33 -8.49
CA SER A 25 8.26 7.31 -8.50
C SER A 25 9.46 6.89 -9.34
N SER A 26 9.39 5.76 -10.06
CA SER A 26 10.50 5.20 -10.85
C SER A 26 11.79 4.96 -10.04
N ILE A 27 11.65 4.73 -8.73
CA ILE A 27 12.76 4.42 -7.84
C ILE A 27 13.03 2.91 -7.90
N VAL A 28 14.22 2.55 -8.36
CA VAL A 28 14.66 1.14 -8.38
C VAL A 28 15.00 0.71 -6.96
N PHE A 29 14.37 -0.35 -6.50
CA PHE A 29 14.55 -0.87 -5.14
C PHE A 29 14.61 -2.40 -5.12
N THR A 30 15.07 -2.95 -4.00
CA THR A 30 15.07 -4.39 -3.73
C THR A 30 14.32 -4.66 -2.44
N ASN A 31 13.41 -5.65 -2.44
CA ASN A 31 12.82 -6.17 -1.21
C ASN A 31 13.89 -6.96 -0.43
N VAL A 32 14.05 -6.62 0.84
CA VAL A 32 14.80 -7.42 1.82
C VAL A 32 13.79 -8.05 2.77
N CYS A 33 13.41 -9.30 2.48
CA CYS A 33 12.44 -10.03 3.28
C CYS A 33 13.15 -10.67 4.49
N LEU A 34 12.78 -10.24 5.70
CA LEU A 34 13.24 -10.87 6.92
C LEU A 34 12.49 -12.20 7.12
N THR A 35 13.24 -13.25 7.36
CA THR A 35 12.71 -14.63 7.48
C THR A 35 12.95 -15.25 8.86
N THR A 36 13.89 -14.68 9.61
CA THR A 36 14.24 -15.19 10.96
C THR A 36 14.16 -14.10 12.01
N ARG A 37 14.09 -14.52 13.26
CA ARG A 37 14.14 -13.63 14.43
C ARG A 37 15.48 -12.93 14.55
N GLU A 38 16.56 -13.63 14.27
CA GLU A 38 17.95 -13.16 14.38
C GLU A 38 18.19 -11.99 13.42
N GLU A 39 17.67 -12.06 12.18
CA GLU A 39 17.76 -10.97 11.22
C GLU A 39 17.06 -9.70 11.74
N PHE A 40 15.91 -9.86 12.38
CA PHE A 40 15.17 -8.70 12.94
C PHE A 40 15.90 -8.11 14.16
N VAL A 41 16.41 -8.95 15.05
CA VAL A 41 17.19 -8.51 16.23
C VAL A 41 18.44 -7.77 15.78
N ALA A 42 19.21 -8.34 14.85
CA ALA A 42 20.40 -7.68 14.30
C ALA A 42 20.07 -6.30 13.67
N LEU A 43 18.92 -6.21 12.98
CA LEU A 43 18.47 -4.93 12.40
C LEU A 43 18.09 -3.92 13.50
N CYS A 44 17.45 -4.35 14.59
CA CYS A 44 17.16 -3.50 15.75
C CYS A 44 18.46 -3.02 16.43
N GLU A 45 19.41 -3.94 16.68
CA GLU A 45 20.68 -3.65 17.33
C GLU A 45 21.58 -2.73 16.49
N SER A 46 21.45 -2.76 15.16
CA SER A 46 22.17 -1.85 14.27
C SER A 46 21.81 -0.37 14.45
N GLY A 47 20.75 -0.05 15.18
CA GLY A 47 20.23 1.31 15.36
C GLY A 47 19.48 1.87 14.16
N LYS A 48 19.34 1.12 13.05
CA LYS A 48 18.64 1.57 11.84
C LYS A 48 17.11 1.66 12.01
N LEU A 49 16.52 0.86 12.91
CA LEU A 49 15.08 0.85 13.20
C LEU A 49 14.74 1.78 14.37
N THR A 50 14.42 3.03 14.11
CA THR A 50 14.07 4.04 15.12
C THR A 50 12.99 3.57 16.10
N TYR A 51 11.98 2.83 15.61
CA TYR A 51 10.84 2.37 16.41
C TYR A 51 10.81 0.83 16.59
N GLN A 52 11.87 0.14 16.22
CA GLN A 52 11.91 -1.33 16.23
C GLN A 52 10.71 -1.96 15.49
N GLN A 53 10.32 -1.34 14.37
CA GLN A 53 9.17 -1.72 13.55
C GLN A 53 9.53 -1.71 12.07
N LEU A 54 8.88 -2.61 11.31
CA LEU A 54 8.94 -2.66 9.85
C LEU A 54 7.63 -2.10 9.26
N PRO A 55 7.67 -1.54 8.04
CA PRO A 55 8.79 -1.48 7.10
C PRO A 55 9.84 -0.44 7.44
N MET A 56 11.04 -0.64 6.85
CA MET A 56 12.12 0.34 6.82
C MET A 56 12.68 0.44 5.40
N LEU A 57 12.87 1.67 4.92
CA LEU A 57 13.59 1.98 3.69
C LEU A 57 15.03 2.35 4.03
N GLU A 58 15.99 1.73 3.34
CA GLU A 58 17.40 2.09 3.36
C GLU A 58 17.74 2.73 2.01
N ASP A 59 18.06 4.03 2.00
CA ASP A 59 18.41 4.84 0.84
C ASP A 59 19.75 5.53 1.07
N GLY A 60 20.83 4.87 0.64
CA GLY A 60 22.18 5.24 0.98
C GLY A 60 22.41 5.15 2.49
N GLU A 61 22.78 6.26 3.12
CA GLU A 61 22.98 6.34 4.58
C GLU A 61 21.67 6.61 5.36
N ARG A 62 20.56 6.90 4.65
CA ARG A 62 19.28 7.22 5.28
C ARG A 62 18.50 5.96 5.57
N CYS A 63 18.00 5.85 6.79
CA CYS A 63 17.05 4.81 7.18
C CYS A 63 15.74 5.46 7.59
N ILE A 64 14.64 5.13 6.90
CA ILE A 64 13.32 5.72 7.12
C ILE A 64 12.39 4.61 7.57
N SER A 65 11.90 4.70 8.80
CA SER A 65 10.84 3.84 9.35
C SER A 65 9.47 4.47 9.15
N GLN A 66 8.40 3.67 9.35
CA GLN A 66 6.99 4.02 9.15
C GLN A 66 6.57 4.07 7.67
N SER A 67 5.60 3.21 7.31
CA SER A 67 5.17 3.04 5.91
C SER A 67 4.75 4.35 5.23
N MET A 68 4.02 5.22 5.94
CA MET A 68 3.58 6.49 5.37
C MET A 68 4.68 7.54 5.26
N ALA A 69 5.71 7.48 6.13
CA ALA A 69 6.91 8.31 5.96
C ALA A 69 7.71 7.87 4.72
N ILE A 70 7.83 6.56 4.49
CA ILE A 70 8.45 6.00 3.28
C ILE A 70 7.68 6.43 2.02
N VAL A 71 6.35 6.34 2.05
CA VAL A 71 5.48 6.80 0.94
C VAL A 71 5.73 8.27 0.64
N ARG A 72 5.70 9.14 1.66
CA ARG A 72 5.92 10.59 1.48
C ARG A 72 7.32 10.91 0.98
N HIS A 73 8.33 10.18 1.45
CA HIS A 73 9.70 10.33 0.96
C HIS A 73 9.81 9.97 -0.53
N ALA A 74 9.31 8.80 -0.92
CA ALA A 74 9.34 8.35 -2.31
C ALA A 74 8.53 9.28 -3.23
N ALA A 75 7.36 9.73 -2.78
CA ALA A 75 6.51 10.65 -3.54
C ALA A 75 7.20 11.99 -3.82
N ARG A 76 7.88 12.57 -2.81
CA ARG A 76 8.66 13.80 -3.01
C ARG A 76 9.83 13.60 -3.95
N ALA A 77 10.56 12.49 -3.83
CA ALA A 77 11.66 12.16 -4.72
C ALA A 77 11.20 11.97 -6.18
N GLY A 78 9.98 11.45 -6.39
CA GLY A 78 9.37 11.24 -7.70
C GLY A 78 8.55 12.44 -8.23
N ALA A 79 8.57 13.60 -7.54
CA ALA A 79 7.74 14.77 -7.86
C ALA A 79 6.22 14.45 -7.90
N LEU A 80 5.75 13.54 -7.05
CA LEU A 80 4.36 13.08 -6.95
C LEU A 80 3.68 13.58 -5.66
N TYR A 81 4.04 14.76 -5.17
CA TYR A 81 3.53 15.28 -3.89
C TYR A 81 2.78 16.62 -4.02
N GLY A 82 2.22 16.90 -5.21
CA GLY A 82 1.63 18.16 -5.57
C GLY A 82 2.66 19.19 -6.00
N THR A 83 2.19 20.34 -6.48
CA THR A 83 3.00 21.44 -7.02
C THR A 83 2.94 22.69 -6.12
N THR A 84 2.01 22.71 -5.17
CA THR A 84 1.82 23.77 -4.18
C THR A 84 1.68 23.19 -2.78
N ASP A 85 1.87 24.04 -1.75
CA ASP A 85 1.67 23.63 -0.35
C ASP A 85 0.22 23.20 -0.09
N GLU A 86 -0.76 23.81 -0.77
CA GLU A 86 -2.17 23.41 -0.67
C GLU A 86 -2.39 22.01 -1.24
N GLU A 87 -1.86 21.74 -2.44
CA GLU A 87 -1.91 20.39 -3.03
C GLU A 87 -1.20 19.35 -2.12
N ALA A 88 -0.03 19.70 -1.58
CA ALA A 88 0.69 18.81 -0.64
C ALA A 88 -0.15 18.50 0.60
N ALA A 89 -0.85 19.50 1.17
CA ALA A 89 -1.76 19.28 2.30
C ALA A 89 -2.96 18.39 1.92
N ARG A 90 -3.51 18.55 0.71
CA ARG A 90 -4.59 17.67 0.19
C ARG A 90 -4.10 16.26 -0.06
N VAL A 91 -2.88 16.08 -0.55
CA VAL A 91 -2.24 14.76 -0.66
C VAL A 91 -2.16 14.12 0.72
N ASP A 92 -1.67 14.82 1.76
CA ASP A 92 -1.59 14.31 3.12
C ASP A 92 -2.98 13.90 3.67
N GLU A 93 -4.00 14.74 3.47
CA GLU A 93 -5.39 14.45 3.87
C GLU A 93 -5.88 13.11 3.28
N VAL A 94 -5.65 12.90 1.98
CA VAL A 94 -6.06 11.65 1.31
C VAL A 94 -5.24 10.46 1.80
N LEU A 95 -3.92 10.61 1.97
CA LEU A 95 -3.04 9.55 2.45
C LEU A 95 -3.42 9.08 3.86
N ASP A 96 -3.79 9.99 4.75
CA ASP A 96 -4.20 9.67 6.11
C ASP A 96 -5.59 9.02 6.11
N GLY A 97 -6.53 9.47 5.26
CA GLY A 97 -7.81 8.79 5.04
C GLY A 97 -7.66 7.37 4.50
N ILE A 98 -6.69 7.13 3.60
CA ILE A 98 -6.36 5.78 3.12
C ILE A 98 -5.80 4.92 4.26
N SER A 99 -4.98 5.49 5.13
CA SER A 99 -4.43 4.77 6.28
C SER A 99 -5.53 4.28 7.21
N ASP A 100 -6.58 5.07 7.44
CA ASP A 100 -7.75 4.69 8.21
C ASP A 100 -8.57 3.58 7.54
N ALA A 101 -8.77 3.68 6.22
CA ALA A 101 -9.54 2.71 5.44
C ALA A 101 -8.84 1.33 5.33
N ARG A 102 -7.52 1.29 5.42
CA ARG A 102 -6.70 0.12 5.06
C ARG A 102 -6.65 -0.97 6.14
N GLY A 103 -7.10 -0.70 7.34
CA GLY A 103 -7.01 -1.63 8.47
C GLY A 103 -7.42 -3.07 8.14
N PRO A 104 -8.60 -3.31 7.53
CA PRO A 104 -9.06 -4.64 7.16
C PRO A 104 -8.15 -5.39 6.18
N ILE A 105 -7.54 -4.69 5.21
CA ILE A 105 -6.63 -5.31 4.23
C ILE A 105 -5.34 -5.77 4.91
N VAL A 106 -4.77 -4.94 5.81
CA VAL A 106 -3.53 -5.29 6.54
C VAL A 106 -3.75 -6.47 7.48
N SER A 107 -4.91 -6.54 8.12
CA SER A 107 -5.25 -7.61 9.07
C SER A 107 -5.87 -8.85 8.41
N TYR A 108 -6.24 -8.80 7.13
CA TYR A 108 -6.89 -9.87 6.38
C TYR A 108 -6.27 -11.27 6.63
N PRO A 109 -4.95 -11.49 6.49
CA PRO A 109 -4.38 -12.82 6.63
C PRO A 109 -4.38 -13.36 8.08
N PHE A 110 -4.70 -12.51 9.07
CA PHE A 110 -4.71 -12.85 10.50
C PHE A 110 -6.12 -13.09 11.06
N MET A 111 -7.16 -13.02 10.23
CA MET A 111 -8.57 -13.19 10.60
C MET A 111 -9.18 -14.40 9.90
N ASP A 112 -10.33 -14.84 10.38
CA ASP A 112 -11.17 -15.73 9.56
C ASP A 112 -11.82 -14.96 8.40
N ALA A 113 -12.24 -15.70 7.36
CA ALA A 113 -12.77 -15.10 6.14
C ALA A 113 -14.03 -14.26 6.38
N ALA A 114 -14.93 -14.69 7.26
CA ALA A 114 -16.19 -13.99 7.52
C ALA A 114 -15.94 -12.67 8.25
N GLU A 115 -15.06 -12.66 9.26
CA GLU A 115 -14.67 -11.45 9.97
C GLU A 115 -13.95 -10.47 9.02
N ALA A 116 -13.01 -10.97 8.20
CA ALA A 116 -12.28 -10.15 7.24
C ALA A 116 -13.23 -9.48 6.24
N CYS A 117 -14.21 -10.22 5.71
CA CYS A 117 -15.23 -9.70 4.81
C CYS A 117 -16.08 -8.62 5.46
N GLY A 118 -16.61 -8.87 6.66
CA GLY A 118 -17.45 -7.90 7.36
C GLY A 118 -16.72 -6.58 7.62
N ARG A 119 -15.46 -6.64 8.04
CA ARG A 119 -14.63 -5.44 8.26
C ARG A 119 -14.29 -4.72 6.95
N LEU A 120 -14.04 -5.47 5.89
CA LEU A 120 -13.76 -4.90 4.57
C LEU A 120 -14.98 -4.15 4.03
N GLN A 121 -16.17 -4.76 4.13
CA GLN A 121 -17.43 -4.14 3.73
C GLN A 121 -17.69 -2.84 4.50
N GLN A 122 -17.53 -2.85 5.82
CA GLN A 122 -17.66 -1.64 6.64
C GLN A 122 -16.68 -0.54 6.22
N SER A 123 -15.45 -0.90 5.85
CA SER A 123 -14.47 0.07 5.37
C SER A 123 -14.88 0.65 4.01
N ILE A 124 -15.36 -0.17 3.08
CA ILE A 124 -15.86 0.29 1.78
C ILE A 124 -17.03 1.27 1.98
N GLU A 125 -18.05 0.88 2.74
CA GLU A 125 -19.24 1.70 2.99
C GLU A 125 -18.91 3.06 3.64
N ARG A 126 -17.91 3.09 4.52
CA ARG A 126 -17.49 4.30 5.22
C ARG A 126 -16.62 5.22 4.37
N PHE A 127 -15.59 4.69 3.69
CA PHE A 127 -14.52 5.51 3.12
C PHE A 127 -14.64 5.72 1.61
N PHE A 128 -15.14 4.75 0.84
CA PHE A 128 -15.16 4.86 -0.63
C PHE A 128 -16.08 5.98 -1.13
N PRO A 129 -17.25 6.26 -0.49
CA PRO A 129 -18.03 7.46 -0.83
C PRO A 129 -17.25 8.76 -0.59
N CYS A 130 -16.34 8.78 0.39
CA CYS A 130 -15.51 9.96 0.66
C CYS A 130 -14.47 10.14 -0.43
N PHE A 131 -13.76 9.08 -0.82
CA PHE A 131 -12.77 9.13 -1.90
C PHE A 131 -13.39 9.46 -3.26
N GLU A 132 -14.58 8.93 -3.57
CA GLU A 132 -15.33 9.29 -4.78
C GLU A 132 -15.60 10.80 -4.81
N ARG A 133 -16.06 11.40 -3.69
CA ARG A 133 -16.28 12.85 -3.57
C ARG A 133 -15.00 13.67 -3.64
N VAL A 134 -13.86 13.15 -3.14
CA VAL A 134 -12.56 13.84 -3.27
C VAL A 134 -12.21 14.02 -4.74
N ILE A 135 -12.27 12.96 -5.54
CA ILE A 135 -11.99 13.01 -6.98
C ILE A 135 -13.00 13.95 -7.70
N GLU A 136 -14.27 13.87 -7.33
CA GLU A 136 -15.30 14.73 -7.91
C GLU A 136 -15.03 16.21 -7.65
N ARG A 137 -14.70 16.58 -6.40
CA ARG A 137 -14.44 17.97 -5.99
C ARG A 137 -13.16 18.54 -6.57
N ASN A 138 -12.17 17.70 -6.86
CA ASN A 138 -10.95 18.14 -7.52
C ASN A 138 -11.21 18.71 -8.93
N GLY A 139 -12.25 18.26 -9.62
CA GLY A 139 -12.65 18.79 -10.92
C GLY A 139 -11.71 18.49 -12.08
N ALA A 140 -10.64 17.73 -11.87
CA ALA A 140 -9.64 17.33 -12.87
C ALA A 140 -9.48 15.80 -12.95
N PRO A 141 -10.54 15.04 -13.31
CA PRO A 141 -10.45 13.58 -13.36
C PRO A 141 -9.38 13.11 -14.36
N PRO A 142 -8.69 11.99 -14.10
CA PRO A 142 -9.01 11.05 -13.03
C PRO A 142 -8.30 11.33 -11.69
N PHE A 143 -7.71 12.50 -11.48
CA PHE A 143 -6.85 12.78 -10.33
C PHE A 143 -7.65 13.14 -9.07
N ALA A 144 -7.15 12.73 -7.91
CA ALA A 144 -7.72 13.06 -6.61
C ALA A 144 -7.26 14.44 -6.11
N VAL A 145 -6.06 14.88 -6.51
CA VAL A 145 -5.47 16.17 -6.13
C VAL A 145 -4.77 16.79 -7.33
N GLY A 146 -5.03 18.09 -7.59
CA GLY A 146 -4.39 18.82 -8.66
C GLY A 146 -4.75 18.30 -10.06
N ALA A 147 -3.89 18.59 -11.05
CA ALA A 147 -4.11 18.26 -12.45
C ALA A 147 -3.13 17.17 -13.00
N SER A 148 -2.37 16.54 -12.12
CA SER A 148 -1.38 15.52 -12.48
C SER A 148 -1.32 14.42 -11.42
N LEU A 149 -0.66 13.33 -11.76
CA LEU A 149 -0.49 12.18 -10.85
C LEU A 149 0.18 12.60 -9.55
N THR A 150 -0.40 12.18 -8.43
CA THR A 150 0.13 12.37 -7.08
C THR A 150 0.16 11.07 -6.29
N ALA A 151 0.76 11.09 -5.09
CA ALA A 151 0.74 9.97 -4.16
C ALA A 151 -0.68 9.59 -3.73
N ALA A 152 -1.61 10.54 -3.70
CA ALA A 152 -3.02 10.27 -3.41
C ALA A 152 -3.61 9.29 -4.44
N ASP A 153 -3.34 9.52 -5.73
CA ASP A 153 -3.86 8.67 -6.81
C ASP A 153 -3.26 7.26 -6.75
N VAL A 154 -1.94 7.19 -6.57
CA VAL A 154 -1.21 5.90 -6.49
C VAL A 154 -1.72 5.05 -5.34
N LEU A 155 -1.92 5.65 -4.15
CA LEU A 155 -2.37 4.89 -2.99
C LEU A 155 -3.87 4.61 -2.98
N LEU A 156 -4.71 5.46 -3.58
CA LEU A 156 -6.12 5.13 -3.84
C LEU A 156 -6.23 3.93 -4.79
N ALA A 157 -5.43 3.92 -5.84
CA ALA A 157 -5.41 2.78 -6.77
C ALA A 157 -4.94 1.49 -6.09
N GLU A 158 -3.90 1.56 -5.24
CA GLU A 158 -3.43 0.41 -4.46
C GLU A 158 -4.49 -0.09 -3.46
N LEU A 159 -5.21 0.82 -2.81
CA LEU A 159 -6.30 0.47 -1.90
C LEU A 159 -7.43 -0.26 -2.64
N VAL A 160 -7.84 0.25 -3.81
CA VAL A 160 -8.87 -0.38 -4.67
C VAL A 160 -8.40 -1.75 -5.16
N ASP A 161 -7.18 -1.86 -5.69
CA ASP A 161 -6.59 -3.11 -6.16
C ASP A 161 -6.56 -4.19 -5.06
N SER A 162 -6.05 -3.83 -3.88
CA SER A 162 -6.03 -4.72 -2.72
C SER A 162 -7.43 -5.09 -2.21
N THR A 163 -8.40 -4.18 -2.33
CA THR A 163 -9.80 -4.45 -1.98
C THR A 163 -10.43 -5.45 -2.94
N ILE A 164 -10.20 -5.29 -4.25
CA ILE A 164 -10.66 -6.23 -5.28
C ILE A 164 -10.11 -7.64 -5.01
N GLU A 165 -8.80 -7.75 -4.74
CA GLU A 165 -8.17 -9.04 -4.45
C GLU A 165 -8.74 -9.66 -3.17
N ALA A 166 -8.95 -8.88 -2.11
CA ALA A 166 -9.51 -9.35 -0.85
C ALA A 166 -10.96 -9.84 -1.00
N LEU A 167 -11.80 -9.12 -1.75
CA LEU A 167 -13.17 -9.55 -2.05
C LEU A 167 -13.19 -10.83 -2.88
N SER A 168 -12.30 -10.95 -3.87
CA SER A 168 -12.18 -12.14 -4.71
C SER A 168 -11.73 -13.36 -3.91
N ALA A 169 -10.72 -13.19 -3.04
CA ALA A 169 -10.19 -14.24 -2.17
C ALA A 169 -11.20 -14.74 -1.14
N ALA A 170 -12.07 -13.86 -0.67
CA ALA A 170 -13.13 -14.19 0.29
C ALA A 170 -14.33 -14.94 -0.32
N THR A 171 -14.20 -15.49 -1.51
CA THR A 171 -15.23 -16.26 -2.21
C THR A 171 -16.43 -15.47 -2.75
N PHE A 172 -16.35 -14.14 -2.73
CA PHE A 172 -17.43 -13.31 -3.28
C PHE A 172 -17.38 -13.21 -4.81
N GLY A 173 -16.22 -13.38 -5.42
CA GLY A 173 -16.05 -13.40 -6.87
C GLY A 173 -16.38 -12.06 -7.58
N PRO A 174 -16.32 -12.02 -8.93
CA PRO A 174 -16.55 -10.82 -9.73
C PRO A 174 -17.84 -10.07 -9.47
N PRO A 175 -19.01 -10.73 -9.30
CA PRO A 175 -20.27 -10.05 -9.03
C PRO A 175 -20.27 -9.23 -7.73
N ALA A 176 -19.60 -9.73 -6.70
CA ALA A 176 -19.49 -9.01 -5.42
C ALA A 176 -18.56 -7.80 -5.55
N VAL A 177 -17.47 -7.91 -6.32
CA VAL A 177 -16.58 -6.81 -6.64
C VAL A 177 -17.31 -5.70 -7.39
N ASP A 178 -18.09 -6.05 -8.42
CA ASP A 178 -18.88 -5.08 -9.19
C ASP A 178 -19.95 -4.40 -8.33
N ALA A 179 -20.60 -5.15 -7.44
CA ALA A 179 -21.57 -4.58 -6.50
C ALA A 179 -20.90 -3.61 -5.52
N ALA A 180 -19.74 -3.96 -4.98
CA ALA A 180 -19.03 -3.15 -4.00
C ALA A 180 -18.42 -1.87 -4.61
N LEU A 181 -17.91 -1.93 -5.84
CA LEU A 181 -17.20 -0.81 -6.50
C LEU A 181 -18.04 -0.11 -7.58
N GLY A 182 -19.17 -0.69 -7.98
CA GLY A 182 -20.08 -0.11 -8.97
C GLY A 182 -20.52 1.33 -8.64
N PRO A 183 -20.84 1.66 -7.38
CA PRO A 183 -21.23 3.00 -6.98
C PRO A 183 -20.12 4.07 -7.09
N TYR A 184 -18.87 3.69 -7.36
CA TYR A 184 -17.69 4.56 -7.31
C TYR A 184 -16.98 4.66 -8.67
N PRO A 185 -17.62 5.21 -9.72
CA PRO A 185 -17.08 5.22 -11.08
C PRO A 185 -15.80 6.05 -11.24
N LYS A 186 -15.66 7.16 -10.47
CA LYS A 186 -14.45 8.01 -10.53
C LYS A 186 -13.26 7.31 -9.89
N LEU A 187 -13.49 6.63 -8.76
CA LEU A 187 -12.47 5.82 -8.09
C LEU A 187 -12.03 4.65 -8.97
N ARG A 188 -12.96 4.00 -9.69
CA ARG A 188 -12.64 2.97 -10.69
C ARG A 188 -11.84 3.51 -11.87
N ALA A 189 -12.19 4.71 -12.36
CA ALA A 189 -11.46 5.37 -13.45
C ALA A 189 -10.03 5.73 -13.03
N LEU A 190 -9.85 6.27 -11.82
CA LEU A 190 -8.54 6.55 -11.24
C LEU A 190 -7.71 5.27 -11.12
N HIS A 191 -8.28 4.20 -10.56
CA HIS A 191 -7.63 2.89 -10.46
C HIS A 191 -7.14 2.40 -11.83
N SER A 192 -8.03 2.41 -12.85
CA SER A 192 -7.68 1.99 -14.21
C SER A 192 -6.58 2.85 -14.81
N HIS A 193 -6.61 4.17 -14.58
CA HIS A 193 -5.57 5.10 -15.04
C HIS A 193 -4.21 4.74 -14.44
N VAL A 194 -4.14 4.56 -13.12
CA VAL A 194 -2.87 4.23 -12.43
C VAL A 194 -2.35 2.86 -12.84
N LEU A 195 -3.22 1.86 -13.01
CA LEU A 195 -2.81 0.54 -13.52
C LEU A 195 -2.27 0.60 -14.95
N GLY A 196 -2.69 1.58 -15.75
CA GLY A 196 -2.19 1.81 -17.11
C GLY A 196 -0.79 2.43 -17.17
N LEU A 197 -0.25 2.93 -16.06
CA LEU A 197 1.07 3.55 -16.03
C LEU A 197 2.17 2.52 -16.31
N PRO A 198 3.12 2.78 -17.23
CA PRO A 198 4.16 1.82 -17.61
C PRO A 198 4.99 1.32 -16.43
N GLN A 199 5.34 2.19 -15.48
CA GLN A 199 6.11 1.84 -14.29
C GLN A 199 5.32 0.94 -13.32
N ILE A 200 4.00 1.11 -13.22
CA ILE A 200 3.14 0.22 -12.42
C ILE A 200 2.98 -1.13 -13.10
N GLN A 201 2.79 -1.16 -14.42
CA GLN A 201 2.74 -2.41 -15.17
C GLN A 201 4.03 -3.20 -15.04
N ALA A 202 5.20 -2.54 -15.21
CA ALA A 202 6.50 -3.16 -15.02
C ALA A 202 6.69 -3.69 -13.59
N PHE A 203 6.26 -2.94 -12.58
CA PHE A 203 6.30 -3.38 -11.17
C PHE A 203 5.47 -4.64 -10.94
N ARG A 204 4.25 -4.71 -11.47
CA ARG A 204 3.33 -5.85 -11.26
C ARG A 204 3.87 -7.20 -11.80
N VAL A 205 4.80 -7.17 -12.73
CA VAL A 205 5.46 -8.38 -13.27
C VAL A 205 6.90 -8.56 -12.78
N SER A 206 7.36 -7.69 -11.89
CA SER A 206 8.72 -7.74 -11.34
C SER A 206 8.85 -8.69 -10.15
N THR A 207 10.10 -9.01 -9.78
CA THR A 207 10.43 -9.77 -8.56
C THR A 207 10.09 -9.02 -7.27
N ASN A 208 9.80 -7.73 -7.34
CA ASN A 208 9.37 -6.92 -6.21
C ASN A 208 7.86 -6.99 -5.95
N TRP A 209 7.08 -7.53 -6.90
CA TRP A 209 5.66 -7.80 -6.67
C TRP A 209 5.47 -8.92 -5.65
N MET A 210 4.59 -8.67 -4.69
CA MET A 210 4.20 -9.67 -3.71
C MET A 210 2.77 -10.15 -3.99
N PRO A 211 2.49 -11.47 -3.95
CA PRO A 211 1.14 -11.99 -4.14
C PRO A 211 0.22 -11.56 -3.00
N PHE A 212 -1.09 -11.55 -3.26
CA PHE A 212 -2.08 -11.30 -2.21
C PHE A 212 -2.03 -12.43 -1.17
N PRO A 213 -2.12 -12.11 0.14
CA PRO A 213 -1.96 -13.10 1.22
C PRO A 213 -3.23 -13.93 1.45
N GLU A 214 -3.58 -14.78 0.48
CA GLU A 214 -4.67 -15.74 0.55
C GLU A 214 -4.15 -17.19 0.59
N GLY A 215 -4.99 -18.13 0.99
CA GLY A 215 -4.69 -19.55 0.95
C GLY A 215 -3.35 -19.91 1.61
N GLN A 216 -2.47 -20.63 0.90
CA GLN A 216 -1.15 -21.00 1.41
C GLN A 216 -0.24 -19.78 1.58
N VAL A 217 -0.27 -18.83 0.62
CA VAL A 217 0.52 -17.58 0.70
C VAL A 217 0.19 -16.80 1.97
N GLY A 218 -1.08 -16.72 2.34
CA GLY A 218 -1.51 -16.08 3.58
C GLY A 218 -1.00 -16.81 4.83
N ARG A 219 -1.09 -18.13 4.86
CA ARG A 219 -0.55 -18.94 5.98
C ARG A 219 0.96 -18.79 6.14
N ASP A 220 1.69 -18.82 5.04
CA ASP A 220 3.16 -18.67 5.04
C ASP A 220 3.55 -17.26 5.52
N TYR A 221 2.84 -16.24 5.08
CA TYR A 221 3.05 -14.87 5.55
C TYR A 221 2.78 -14.73 7.06
N VAL A 222 1.67 -15.26 7.57
CA VAL A 222 1.34 -15.25 9.00
C VAL A 222 2.42 -15.97 9.80
N MET A 223 2.87 -17.13 9.33
CA MET A 223 3.96 -17.89 9.97
C MET A 223 5.26 -17.07 10.00
N ASN A 224 5.64 -16.48 8.87
CA ASN A 224 6.82 -15.63 8.78
C ASN A 224 6.76 -14.45 9.76
N VAL A 225 5.65 -13.71 9.83
CA VAL A 225 5.47 -12.59 10.77
C VAL A 225 5.61 -13.07 12.22
N ARG A 226 4.98 -14.20 12.57
CA ARG A 226 5.07 -14.79 13.93
C ARG A 226 6.49 -15.20 14.26
N THR A 227 7.19 -15.87 13.34
CA THR A 227 8.58 -16.29 13.53
C THR A 227 9.50 -15.10 13.77
N VAL A 228 9.41 -14.08 12.91
CA VAL A 228 10.26 -12.88 13.00
C VAL A 228 9.97 -12.07 14.27
N LEU A 229 8.71 -11.99 14.70
CA LEU A 229 8.28 -11.21 15.87
C LEU A 229 8.20 -12.01 17.16
N SER A 230 8.41 -13.36 17.13
CA SER A 230 8.35 -14.18 18.35
C SER A 230 9.27 -13.61 19.41
N ARG A 231 8.71 -13.38 20.61
CA ARG A 231 9.54 -13.10 21.79
C ARG A 231 10.08 -14.44 22.28
N VAL A 232 11.37 -14.52 22.50
CA VAL A 232 11.99 -15.62 23.22
C VAL A 232 11.51 -15.60 24.67
#